data_f21b83f367e3d47083f02d6573de37ea
#
_entry.id   f21b83f367e3d47083f02d6573de37ea
#
_cell.length_a   1.000
_cell.length_b   1.000
_cell.length_c   1.000
_cell.angle_alpha   90.00
_cell.angle_beta   90.00
_cell.angle_gamma   90.00
#
_symmetry.space_group_name_H-M   'P 1'
#
loop_
_entity.id
_entity.type
_entity.pdbx_description
1 polymer ?
#
loop_
_entity_poly.entity_id
_entity_poly.type
_entity_poly.pdbx_seq_one_letter_code
_entity_poly.pdbx_strand_id
1 'polypeptide(L)'
;MKLSWEPITLNLRTTFRVAHGASDQRHNVLVFLDDGVGEAAAVPYYGETQEGIIEYLKSVPDLGDDLFDMDNVLARRPAGSRAARSAIDEALHDLWGKKLGQPLYKLFGLNPKKIPLTSFTIGMDEPSVMAEQAKASGHPILKIKLGGEEDEARVKAIRGATNSKLRVDANAGWSREQALRLIPRLAEYDLEFIEQPLAVDDVDGYFWLKDELRAQRIDIPIFADETAKNSRDVAKLAGAIDGVVVKTMKSEGIREALRMIHAARAHDMRIMLSCMVESSVGVTAAAHLAPLCDYADLDGPLLIKNDPYRGVTYDGAKMFLPDGAGIGVERI
;
A
#
# COMPACT_ATOMS: atom_id res chain seq x y z
N MET A 1 -4.28 -24.98 13.89
CA MET A 1 -5.17 -23.84 13.54
C MET A 1 -5.90 -24.15 12.23
N LYS A 2 -7.22 -23.86 12.18
CA LYS A 2 -8.06 -24.15 11.01
C LYS A 2 -8.03 -23.00 10.02
N LEU A 3 -7.56 -23.26 8.79
CA LEU A 3 -7.57 -22.31 7.68
C LEU A 3 -8.89 -22.43 6.92
N SER A 4 -9.52 -21.29 6.62
CA SER A 4 -10.69 -21.18 5.74
C SER A 4 -10.70 -19.82 5.02
N TRP A 5 -11.55 -19.65 4.01
CA TRP A 5 -11.59 -18.43 3.20
C TRP A 5 -12.97 -18.17 2.61
N GLU A 6 -13.20 -16.92 2.24
CA GLU A 6 -14.43 -16.44 1.63
C GLU A 6 -14.08 -15.46 0.49
N PRO A 7 -14.46 -15.73 -0.77
CA PRO A 7 -14.29 -14.77 -1.86
C PRO A 7 -15.25 -13.60 -1.66
N ILE A 8 -14.76 -12.37 -1.88
CA ILE A 8 -15.54 -11.15 -1.80
C ILE A 8 -15.38 -10.31 -3.07
N THR A 9 -16.40 -9.52 -3.37
CA THR A 9 -16.37 -8.51 -4.43
C THR A 9 -16.57 -7.13 -3.82
N LEU A 10 -15.57 -6.27 -3.99
CA LEU A 10 -15.61 -4.88 -3.57
C LEU A 10 -16.00 -4.01 -4.76
N ASN A 11 -17.10 -3.27 -4.65
CA ASN A 11 -17.58 -2.35 -5.68
C ASN A 11 -17.00 -0.96 -5.44
N LEU A 12 -16.33 -0.40 -6.43
CA LEU A 12 -15.72 0.92 -6.34
C LEU A 12 -16.76 2.04 -6.47
N ARG A 13 -16.52 3.17 -5.82
CA ARG A 13 -17.37 4.36 -5.91
C ARG A 13 -17.29 5.01 -7.29
N THR A 14 -16.10 4.97 -7.88
CA THR A 14 -15.80 5.45 -9.23
C THR A 14 -14.89 4.46 -9.93
N THR A 15 -14.86 4.44 -11.26
CA THR A 15 -13.89 3.65 -12.01
C THR A 15 -12.47 4.02 -11.61
N PHE A 16 -11.71 3.06 -11.11
CA PHE A 16 -10.32 3.28 -10.69
C PHE A 16 -9.36 2.98 -11.83
N ARG A 17 -8.70 4.01 -12.35
CA ARG A 17 -7.75 3.92 -13.47
C ARG A 17 -6.33 4.18 -13.02
N VAL A 18 -5.41 3.35 -13.46
CA VAL A 18 -3.96 3.45 -13.29
C VAL A 18 -3.28 3.15 -14.63
N ALA A 19 -1.96 3.33 -14.71
CA ALA A 19 -1.19 3.08 -15.94
C ALA A 19 -1.44 1.69 -16.57
N HIS A 20 -1.79 0.69 -15.77
CA HIS A 20 -1.95 -0.71 -16.21
C HIS A 20 -3.41 -1.17 -16.40
N GLY A 21 -4.39 -0.27 -16.32
CA GLY A 21 -5.79 -0.62 -16.56
C GLY A 21 -6.81 0.12 -15.71
N ALA A 22 -8.07 -0.24 -15.90
CA ALA A 22 -9.21 0.33 -15.18
C ALA A 22 -10.13 -0.77 -14.66
N SER A 23 -10.81 -0.53 -13.55
CA SER A 23 -11.77 -1.48 -12.98
C SER A 23 -12.78 -0.77 -12.09
N ASP A 24 -14.01 -1.32 -12.05
CA ASP A 24 -15.10 -0.89 -11.18
C ASP A 24 -15.28 -1.82 -9.97
N GLN A 25 -14.58 -2.94 -9.96
CA GLN A 25 -14.65 -3.96 -8.91
C GLN A 25 -13.27 -4.51 -8.56
N ARG A 26 -13.13 -5.06 -7.35
CA ARG A 26 -12.02 -5.91 -6.92
C ARG A 26 -12.57 -7.22 -6.38
N HIS A 27 -11.93 -8.31 -6.75
CA HIS A 27 -12.32 -9.67 -6.38
C HIS A 27 -11.31 -10.23 -5.38
N ASN A 28 -11.38 -9.75 -4.14
CA ASN A 28 -10.48 -10.14 -3.06
C ASN A 28 -10.93 -11.42 -2.36
N VAL A 29 -10.11 -11.93 -1.45
CA VAL A 29 -10.44 -13.12 -0.64
C VAL A 29 -10.17 -12.80 0.83
N LEU A 30 -11.19 -12.96 1.68
CA LEU A 30 -10.99 -12.99 3.13
C LEU A 30 -10.44 -14.35 3.53
N VAL A 31 -9.45 -14.35 4.41
CA VAL A 31 -8.78 -15.54 4.91
C VAL A 31 -8.94 -15.59 6.42
N PHE A 32 -9.34 -16.74 6.93
CA PHE A 32 -9.56 -16.96 8.36
C PHE A 32 -8.60 -18.01 8.88
N LEU A 33 -8.00 -17.74 10.02
CA LEU A 33 -7.22 -18.70 10.79
C LEU A 33 -7.84 -18.79 12.20
N ASP A 34 -8.63 -19.85 12.45
CA ASP A 34 -9.58 -19.91 13.55
C ASP A 34 -10.45 -18.62 13.58
N ASP A 35 -10.35 -17.80 14.65
CA ASP A 35 -11.08 -16.52 14.80
C ASP A 35 -10.34 -15.31 14.20
N GLY A 36 -9.11 -15.49 13.72
CA GLY A 36 -8.35 -14.43 13.08
C GLY A 36 -8.77 -14.21 11.65
N VAL A 37 -8.70 -12.96 11.15
CA VAL A 37 -9.06 -12.58 9.77
C VAL A 37 -7.96 -11.76 9.12
N GLY A 38 -7.73 -12.00 7.82
CA GLY A 38 -6.88 -11.21 6.93
C GLY A 38 -7.51 -11.10 5.55
N GLU A 39 -6.94 -10.29 4.68
CA GLU A 39 -7.45 -10.05 3.33
C GLU A 39 -6.36 -10.23 2.27
N ALA A 40 -6.66 -11.02 1.25
CA ALA A 40 -5.83 -11.17 0.07
C ALA A 40 -6.39 -10.32 -1.07
N ALA A 41 -5.68 -9.24 -1.42
CA ALA A 41 -6.06 -8.38 -2.53
C ALA A 41 -5.63 -8.98 -3.86
N ALA A 42 -6.58 -9.31 -4.73
CA ALA A 42 -6.32 -9.82 -6.06
C ALA A 42 -5.99 -8.66 -7.01
N VAL A 43 -4.72 -8.46 -7.28
CA VAL A 43 -4.23 -7.41 -8.18
C VAL A 43 -3.57 -8.03 -9.41
N PRO A 44 -4.22 -7.98 -10.59
CA PRO A 44 -3.73 -8.64 -11.81
C PRO A 44 -2.32 -8.21 -12.24
N TYR A 45 -1.94 -6.96 -11.97
CA TYR A 45 -0.59 -6.46 -12.23
C TYR A 45 0.52 -7.29 -11.54
N TYR A 46 0.23 -7.83 -10.35
CA TYR A 46 1.14 -8.71 -9.61
C TYR A 46 0.94 -10.20 -9.94
N GLY A 47 0.08 -10.51 -10.93
CA GLY A 47 -0.28 -11.90 -11.26
C GLY A 47 -1.25 -12.55 -10.27
N GLU A 48 -1.89 -11.75 -9.40
CA GLU A 48 -2.81 -12.24 -8.39
C GLU A 48 -4.26 -12.16 -8.89
N THR A 49 -4.93 -13.30 -8.92
CA THR A 49 -6.36 -13.42 -9.23
C THR A 49 -7.09 -14.10 -8.07
N GLN A 50 -8.39 -13.89 -7.96
CA GLN A 50 -9.19 -14.51 -6.90
C GLN A 50 -9.10 -16.04 -6.96
N GLU A 51 -9.18 -16.62 -8.15
CA GLU A 51 -9.07 -18.06 -8.38
C GLU A 51 -7.68 -18.58 -8.01
N GLY A 52 -6.61 -17.85 -8.42
CA GLY A 52 -5.23 -18.20 -8.10
C GLY A 52 -4.94 -18.17 -6.60
N ILE A 53 -5.49 -17.16 -5.89
CA ILE A 53 -5.42 -17.05 -4.44
C ILE A 53 -6.12 -18.25 -3.78
N ILE A 54 -7.34 -18.58 -4.21
CA ILE A 54 -8.10 -19.72 -3.67
C ILE A 54 -7.38 -21.03 -3.93
N GLU A 55 -6.83 -21.22 -5.13
CA GLU A 55 -6.07 -22.45 -5.45
C GLU A 55 -4.81 -22.58 -4.59
N TYR A 56 -4.11 -21.47 -4.37
CA TYR A 56 -3.00 -21.44 -3.43
C TYR A 56 -3.44 -21.84 -2.01
N LEU A 57 -4.53 -21.28 -1.49
CA LEU A 57 -5.04 -21.56 -0.15
C LEU A 57 -5.38 -23.03 0.05
N LYS A 58 -5.91 -23.71 -0.98
CA LYS A 58 -6.15 -25.16 -0.97
C LYS A 58 -4.85 -25.98 -0.84
N SER A 59 -3.74 -25.46 -1.32
CA SER A 59 -2.44 -26.12 -1.28
C SER A 59 -1.67 -25.93 0.02
N VAL A 60 -2.13 -25.03 0.89
CA VAL A 60 -1.47 -24.72 2.16
C VAL A 60 -1.61 -25.91 3.12
N PRO A 61 -0.48 -26.47 3.62
CA PRO A 61 -0.53 -27.58 4.57
C PRO A 61 -1.01 -27.10 5.95
N ASP A 62 -1.15 -28.05 6.88
CA ASP A 62 -1.40 -27.71 8.29
C ASP A 62 -0.31 -26.74 8.81
N LEU A 63 -0.76 -25.59 9.27
CA LEU A 63 0.12 -24.53 9.79
C LEU A 63 0.57 -24.78 11.24
N GLY A 64 0.03 -25.83 11.90
CA GLY A 64 0.31 -26.18 13.29
C GLY A 64 -0.59 -25.41 14.27
N ASP A 65 -0.33 -25.59 15.57
CA ASP A 65 -1.20 -25.10 16.64
C ASP A 65 -0.52 -24.06 17.55
N ASP A 66 0.79 -23.86 17.42
CA ASP A 66 1.51 -22.91 18.24
C ASP A 66 1.48 -21.50 17.63
N LEU A 67 0.50 -20.73 18.08
CA LEU A 67 0.32 -19.34 17.69
C LEU A 67 1.52 -18.43 18.02
N PHE A 68 2.32 -18.79 19.04
CA PHE A 68 3.45 -17.97 19.50
C PHE A 68 4.74 -18.27 18.74
N ASP A 69 4.78 -19.37 17.97
CA ASP A 69 5.89 -19.70 17.07
C ASP A 69 5.62 -19.24 15.63
N MET A 70 5.31 -17.93 15.50
CA MET A 70 4.85 -17.33 14.24
C MET A 70 5.80 -17.56 13.07
N ASP A 71 7.12 -17.50 13.29
CA ASP A 71 8.09 -17.68 12.20
C ASP A 71 8.02 -19.11 11.64
N ASN A 72 7.86 -20.12 12.45
CA ASN A 72 7.68 -21.50 11.99
C ASN A 72 6.30 -21.73 11.35
N VAL A 73 5.23 -21.15 11.90
CA VAL A 73 3.89 -21.18 11.28
C VAL A 73 3.95 -20.59 9.87
N LEU A 74 4.50 -19.39 9.72
CA LEU A 74 4.59 -18.69 8.45
C LEU A 74 5.56 -19.34 7.46
N ALA A 75 6.61 -20.02 7.95
CA ALA A 75 7.55 -20.77 7.11
C ALA A 75 6.91 -22.00 6.44
N ARG A 76 5.81 -22.53 6.98
CA ARG A 76 5.08 -23.67 6.37
C ARG A 76 4.29 -23.29 5.13
N ARG A 77 4.05 -21.98 4.90
CA ARG A 77 3.37 -21.52 3.68
C ARG A 77 4.23 -21.83 2.46
N PRO A 78 3.72 -22.52 1.43
CA PRO A 78 4.48 -22.79 0.22
C PRO A 78 4.83 -21.47 -0.51
N ALA A 79 5.80 -21.52 -1.41
CA ALA A 79 6.02 -20.42 -2.34
C ALA A 79 4.81 -20.25 -3.26
N GLY A 80 4.46 -19.00 -3.64
CA GLY A 80 3.32 -18.75 -4.51
C GLY A 80 2.68 -17.39 -4.26
N SER A 81 1.36 -17.32 -4.21
CA SER A 81 0.59 -16.08 -4.06
C SER A 81 1.04 -15.24 -2.86
N ARG A 82 1.54 -14.05 -3.14
CA ARG A 82 1.93 -13.07 -2.11
C ARG A 82 0.71 -12.56 -1.35
N ALA A 83 -0.38 -12.33 -2.07
CA ALA A 83 -1.65 -11.88 -1.49
C ALA A 83 -2.20 -12.90 -0.49
N ALA A 84 -2.24 -14.19 -0.85
CA ALA A 84 -2.69 -15.24 0.08
C ALA A 84 -1.77 -15.38 1.29
N ARG A 85 -0.45 -15.29 1.08
CA ARG A 85 0.54 -15.34 2.17
C ARG A 85 0.40 -14.14 3.11
N SER A 86 0.11 -12.94 2.57
CA SER A 86 -0.20 -11.76 3.37
C SER A 86 -1.44 -11.97 4.23
N ALA A 87 -2.52 -12.44 3.63
CA ALA A 87 -3.77 -12.66 4.36
C ALA A 87 -3.65 -13.71 5.49
N ILE A 88 -2.86 -14.77 5.28
CA ILE A 88 -2.56 -15.75 6.34
C ILE A 88 -1.76 -15.10 7.47
N ASP A 89 -0.78 -14.26 7.15
CA ASP A 89 0.03 -13.54 8.14
C ASP A 89 -0.83 -12.54 8.92
N GLU A 90 -1.70 -11.79 8.25
CA GLU A 90 -2.64 -10.87 8.88
C GLU A 90 -3.61 -11.60 9.82
N ALA A 91 -4.19 -12.72 9.35
CA ALA A 91 -5.08 -13.55 10.17
C ALA A 91 -4.38 -14.13 11.39
N LEU A 92 -3.10 -14.52 11.25
CA LEU A 92 -2.28 -15.01 12.37
C LEU A 92 -2.04 -13.90 13.41
N HIS A 93 -1.71 -12.70 12.97
CA HIS A 93 -1.52 -11.55 13.86
C HIS A 93 -2.82 -11.13 14.53
N ASP A 94 -3.95 -11.14 13.80
CA ASP A 94 -5.27 -10.87 14.38
C ASP A 94 -5.62 -11.89 15.47
N LEU A 95 -5.43 -13.18 15.18
CA LEU A 95 -5.62 -14.25 16.15
C LEU A 95 -4.71 -14.07 17.38
N TRP A 96 -3.45 -13.71 17.17
CA TRP A 96 -2.49 -13.45 18.25
C TRP A 96 -2.97 -12.33 19.17
N GLY A 97 -3.39 -11.20 18.60
CA GLY A 97 -3.93 -10.09 19.36
C GLY A 97 -5.21 -10.45 20.12
N LYS A 98 -6.13 -11.20 19.49
CA LYS A 98 -7.35 -11.71 20.12
C LYS A 98 -7.06 -12.63 21.30
N LYS A 99 -6.10 -13.55 21.16
CA LYS A 99 -5.69 -14.45 22.26
C LYS A 99 -5.08 -13.70 23.45
N LEU A 100 -4.39 -12.59 23.20
CA LEU A 100 -3.79 -11.75 24.23
C LEU A 100 -4.74 -10.66 24.74
N GLY A 101 -5.91 -10.49 24.13
CA GLY A 101 -6.88 -9.46 24.49
C GLY A 101 -6.38 -8.03 24.25
N GLN A 102 -5.48 -7.84 23.27
CA GLN A 102 -4.87 -6.54 22.99
C GLN A 102 -4.88 -6.21 21.49
N PRO A 103 -5.06 -4.94 21.10
CA PRO A 103 -4.89 -4.51 19.71
C PRO A 103 -3.41 -4.60 19.29
N LEU A 104 -3.15 -4.87 18.01
CA LEU A 104 -1.80 -5.11 17.49
C LEU A 104 -0.84 -3.94 17.73
N TYR A 105 -1.28 -2.69 17.58
CA TYR A 105 -0.40 -1.54 17.82
C TYR A 105 0.19 -1.54 19.25
N LYS A 106 -0.59 -2.01 20.26
CA LYS A 106 -0.07 -2.14 21.64
C LYS A 106 0.93 -3.28 21.75
N LEU A 107 0.68 -4.41 21.10
CA LEU A 107 1.61 -5.55 21.11
C LEU A 107 2.95 -5.19 20.44
N PHE A 108 2.92 -4.31 19.44
CA PHE A 108 4.12 -3.76 18.81
C PHE A 108 4.74 -2.58 19.59
N GLY A 109 4.15 -2.16 20.72
CA GLY A 109 4.63 -1.03 21.51
C GLY A 109 4.47 0.33 20.83
N LEU A 110 3.47 0.49 19.97
CA LEU A 110 3.27 1.66 19.13
C LEU A 110 2.20 2.61 19.69
N ASN A 111 2.36 3.91 19.42
CA ASN A 111 1.42 4.95 19.81
C ASN A 111 0.53 5.34 18.61
N PRO A 112 -0.77 5.01 18.60
CA PRO A 112 -1.66 5.30 17.48
C PRO A 112 -1.85 6.81 17.21
N LYS A 113 -1.51 7.68 18.15
CA LYS A 113 -1.52 9.14 17.93
C LYS A 113 -0.43 9.64 16.98
N LYS A 114 0.54 8.77 16.64
CA LYS A 114 1.61 9.06 15.68
C LYS A 114 1.30 8.61 14.26
N ILE A 115 0.10 8.12 13.99
CA ILE A 115 -0.34 7.76 12.63
C ILE A 115 -0.28 9.02 11.74
N PRO A 116 0.46 9.01 10.62
CA PRO A 116 0.47 10.12 9.69
C PRO A 116 -0.89 10.27 8.98
N LEU A 117 -1.17 11.47 8.49
CA LEU A 117 -2.37 11.72 7.69
C LEU A 117 -2.31 10.90 6.40
N THR A 118 -3.43 10.23 6.05
CA THR A 118 -3.53 9.48 4.80
C THR A 118 -3.76 10.39 3.62
N SER A 119 -3.27 10.00 2.45
CA SER A 119 -3.67 10.61 1.18
C SER A 119 -5.02 10.05 0.71
N PHE A 120 -5.63 10.76 -0.22
CA PHE A 120 -6.78 10.30 -1.01
C PHE A 120 -6.37 10.18 -2.47
N THR A 121 -6.65 9.04 -3.09
CA THR A 121 -6.17 8.72 -4.44
C THR A 121 -7.11 9.30 -5.51
N ILE A 122 -6.52 10.04 -6.45
CA ILE A 122 -7.14 10.49 -7.70
C ILE A 122 -6.64 9.55 -8.82
N GLY A 123 -7.54 8.74 -9.36
CA GLY A 123 -7.25 7.85 -10.49
C GLY A 123 -6.95 8.64 -11.79
N MET A 124 -6.27 7.99 -12.74
CA MET A 124 -5.98 8.62 -14.04
C MET A 124 -7.27 8.90 -14.82
N ASP A 125 -7.36 10.11 -15.35
CA ASP A 125 -8.41 10.54 -16.27
C ASP A 125 -7.91 11.75 -17.08
N GLU A 126 -8.81 12.38 -17.85
CA GLU A 126 -8.55 13.67 -18.48
C GLU A 126 -8.17 14.72 -17.42
N PRO A 127 -7.23 15.65 -17.71
CA PRO A 127 -6.74 16.63 -16.75
C PRO A 127 -7.83 17.44 -16.05
N SER A 128 -8.87 17.84 -16.78
CA SER A 128 -10.01 18.61 -16.24
C SER A 128 -10.85 17.78 -15.26
N VAL A 129 -11.06 16.50 -15.56
CA VAL A 129 -11.82 15.57 -14.71
C VAL A 129 -11.07 15.33 -13.40
N MET A 130 -9.76 15.09 -13.47
CA MET A 130 -8.90 14.91 -12.30
C MET A 130 -8.86 16.18 -11.42
N ALA A 131 -8.82 17.37 -12.03
CA ALA A 131 -8.87 18.64 -11.30
C ALA A 131 -10.21 18.83 -10.56
N GLU A 132 -11.34 18.47 -11.18
CA GLU A 132 -12.66 18.51 -10.55
C GLU A 132 -12.75 17.50 -9.39
N GLN A 133 -12.26 16.27 -9.57
CA GLN A 133 -12.21 15.26 -8.52
C GLN A 133 -11.34 15.72 -7.34
N ALA A 134 -10.16 16.29 -7.61
CA ALA A 134 -9.27 16.80 -6.60
C ALA A 134 -9.93 17.92 -5.77
N LYS A 135 -10.61 18.87 -6.44
CA LYS A 135 -11.35 19.94 -5.77
C LYS A 135 -12.54 19.41 -4.96
N ALA A 136 -13.31 18.49 -5.54
CA ALA A 136 -14.50 17.93 -4.90
C ALA A 136 -14.17 17.04 -3.69
N SER A 137 -13.00 16.40 -3.68
CA SER A 137 -12.57 15.57 -2.55
C SER A 137 -12.41 16.35 -1.26
N GLY A 138 -11.99 17.62 -1.33
CA GLY A 138 -11.68 18.44 -0.17
C GLY A 138 -10.54 17.89 0.72
N HIS A 139 -9.81 16.86 0.24
CA HIS A 139 -8.83 16.16 1.03
C HIS A 139 -7.51 16.96 1.09
N PRO A 140 -6.86 17.08 2.27
CA PRO A 140 -5.66 17.90 2.42
C PRO A 140 -4.40 17.33 1.76
N ILE A 141 -4.41 16.03 1.44
CA ILE A 141 -3.31 15.31 0.79
C ILE A 141 -3.88 14.45 -0.31
N LEU A 142 -3.38 14.59 -1.53
CA LEU A 142 -3.83 13.83 -2.70
C LEU A 142 -2.68 13.00 -3.25
N LYS A 143 -2.96 11.74 -3.58
CA LYS A 143 -2.10 10.88 -4.38
C LYS A 143 -2.62 10.83 -5.81
N ILE A 144 -1.82 11.25 -6.76
CA ILE A 144 -2.19 11.42 -8.16
C ILE A 144 -1.61 10.26 -8.97
N LYS A 145 -2.47 9.47 -9.61
CA LYS A 145 -2.03 8.39 -10.50
C LYS A 145 -1.61 8.96 -11.85
N LEU A 146 -0.39 8.60 -12.26
CA LEU A 146 0.27 9.03 -13.50
C LEU A 146 0.77 7.78 -14.27
N GLY A 147 1.60 7.98 -15.29
CA GLY A 147 2.19 6.94 -16.13
C GLY A 147 1.77 7.03 -17.60
N GLY A 148 1.44 8.22 -18.07
CA GLY A 148 1.02 8.50 -19.43
C GLY A 148 1.66 9.75 -20.06
N GLU A 149 1.28 10.05 -21.30
CA GLU A 149 1.86 11.18 -22.05
C GLU A 149 1.47 12.56 -21.49
N GLU A 150 0.29 12.69 -20.84
CA GLU A 150 -0.26 13.97 -20.39
C GLU A 150 -0.02 14.24 -18.90
N ASP A 151 0.94 13.58 -18.28
CA ASP A 151 1.14 13.60 -16.83
C ASP A 151 1.42 15.01 -16.28
N GLU A 152 2.22 15.82 -16.99
CA GLU A 152 2.45 17.22 -16.62
C GLU A 152 1.15 18.04 -16.68
N ALA A 153 0.32 17.85 -17.71
CA ALA A 153 -0.95 18.55 -17.85
C ALA A 153 -1.94 18.15 -16.72
N ARG A 154 -1.95 16.88 -16.32
CA ARG A 154 -2.75 16.38 -15.19
C ARG A 154 -2.34 17.05 -13.88
N VAL A 155 -1.04 17.04 -13.55
CA VAL A 155 -0.53 17.66 -12.32
C VAL A 155 -0.79 19.16 -12.32
N LYS A 156 -0.56 19.85 -13.44
CA LYS A 156 -0.83 21.29 -13.61
C LYS A 156 -2.30 21.63 -13.37
N ALA A 157 -3.22 20.84 -13.95
CA ALA A 157 -4.66 21.07 -13.79
C ALA A 157 -5.09 20.88 -12.32
N ILE A 158 -4.60 19.81 -11.65
CA ILE A 158 -4.88 19.54 -10.25
C ILE A 158 -4.31 20.64 -9.35
N ARG A 159 -3.04 21.04 -9.57
CA ARG A 159 -2.41 22.11 -8.78
C ARG A 159 -3.18 23.42 -8.91
N GLY A 160 -3.71 23.73 -10.09
CA GLY A 160 -4.57 24.90 -10.31
C GLY A 160 -5.93 24.83 -9.60
N ALA A 161 -6.40 23.65 -9.25
CA ALA A 161 -7.71 23.42 -8.63
C ALA A 161 -7.67 23.30 -7.10
N THR A 162 -6.50 23.03 -6.49
CA THR A 162 -6.37 22.79 -5.05
C THR A 162 -5.01 23.22 -4.50
N ASN A 163 -4.98 23.58 -3.20
CA ASN A 163 -3.76 23.81 -2.42
C ASN A 163 -3.36 22.59 -1.58
N SER A 164 -3.99 21.43 -1.78
CA SER A 164 -3.65 20.19 -1.09
C SER A 164 -2.19 19.80 -1.35
N LYS A 165 -1.56 19.08 -0.42
CA LYS A 165 -0.28 18.44 -0.68
C LYS A 165 -0.45 17.40 -1.77
N LEU A 166 0.49 17.37 -2.72
CA LEU A 166 0.43 16.43 -3.83
C LEU A 166 1.56 15.40 -3.72
N ARG A 167 1.21 14.15 -3.92
CA ARG A 167 2.09 13.01 -4.13
C ARG A 167 1.75 12.42 -5.48
N VAL A 168 2.71 12.06 -6.28
CA VAL A 168 2.44 11.44 -7.57
C VAL A 168 2.98 10.03 -7.61
N ASP A 169 2.24 9.13 -8.27
CA ASP A 169 2.59 7.73 -8.46
C ASP A 169 2.51 7.42 -9.95
N ALA A 170 3.68 7.20 -10.54
CA ALA A 170 3.82 6.92 -11.96
C ALA A 170 3.60 5.43 -12.31
N ASN A 171 3.43 4.56 -11.30
CA ASN A 171 3.18 3.12 -11.45
C ASN A 171 4.09 2.43 -12.50
N ALA A 172 5.40 2.70 -12.43
CA ALA A 172 6.41 2.19 -13.36
C ALA A 172 6.17 2.57 -14.84
N GLY A 173 5.43 3.64 -15.09
CA GLY A 173 4.98 4.02 -16.43
C GLY A 173 5.97 4.83 -17.26
N TRP A 174 7.13 5.25 -16.71
CA TRP A 174 8.08 6.09 -17.43
C TRP A 174 9.35 5.33 -17.82
N SER A 175 9.85 5.59 -19.05
CA SER A 175 11.25 5.25 -19.39
C SER A 175 12.22 6.16 -18.64
N ARG A 176 13.51 5.81 -18.61
CA ARG A 176 14.55 6.67 -18.01
C ARG A 176 14.54 8.09 -18.61
N GLU A 177 14.42 8.20 -19.94
CA GLU A 177 14.39 9.47 -20.66
C GLU A 177 13.12 10.27 -20.34
N GLN A 178 11.96 9.58 -20.23
CA GLN A 178 10.71 10.23 -19.83
C GLN A 178 10.81 10.75 -18.40
N ALA A 179 11.31 9.94 -17.46
CA ALA A 179 11.49 10.35 -16.06
C ALA A 179 12.42 11.58 -15.96
N LEU A 180 13.58 11.55 -16.63
CA LEU A 180 14.52 12.66 -16.63
C LEU A 180 13.95 13.96 -17.22
N ARG A 181 13.04 13.86 -18.19
CA ARG A 181 12.37 14.99 -18.80
C ARG A 181 11.21 15.53 -17.95
N LEU A 182 10.42 14.62 -17.33
CA LEU A 182 9.21 15.00 -16.61
C LEU A 182 9.49 15.47 -15.19
N ILE A 183 10.36 14.80 -14.45
CA ILE A 183 10.60 15.08 -13.03
C ILE A 183 11.00 16.54 -12.77
N PRO A 184 11.91 17.18 -13.53
CA PRO A 184 12.23 18.60 -13.33
C PRO A 184 11.02 19.52 -13.47
N ARG A 185 10.13 19.24 -14.42
CA ARG A 185 8.90 20.02 -14.64
C ARG A 185 7.86 19.79 -13.55
N LEU A 186 7.71 18.52 -13.12
CA LEU A 186 6.80 18.17 -12.04
C LEU A 186 7.23 18.75 -10.70
N ALA A 187 8.53 18.92 -10.46
CA ALA A 187 9.06 19.56 -9.26
C ALA A 187 8.60 21.02 -9.09
N GLU A 188 8.22 21.70 -10.19
CA GLU A 188 7.70 23.08 -10.14
C GLU A 188 6.30 23.17 -9.49
N TYR A 189 5.59 22.03 -9.33
CA TYR A 189 4.22 21.98 -8.78
C TYR A 189 4.13 21.66 -7.29
N ASP A 190 5.21 21.83 -6.53
CA ASP A 190 5.26 21.60 -5.07
C ASP A 190 4.76 20.20 -4.67
N LEU A 191 5.41 19.18 -5.21
CA LEU A 191 5.14 17.78 -4.89
C LEU A 191 5.94 17.34 -3.67
N GLU A 192 5.33 16.54 -2.77
CA GLU A 192 6.05 15.95 -1.63
C GLU A 192 7.08 14.91 -2.08
N PHE A 193 6.75 14.10 -3.09
CA PHE A 193 7.64 13.09 -3.69
C PHE A 193 7.02 12.50 -4.98
N ILE A 194 7.83 11.72 -5.69
CA ILE A 194 7.43 10.92 -6.85
C ILE A 194 7.62 9.43 -6.52
N GLU A 195 6.55 8.64 -6.66
CA GLU A 195 6.51 7.21 -6.43
C GLU A 195 6.67 6.44 -7.74
N GLN A 196 7.50 5.41 -7.72
CA GLN A 196 7.74 4.41 -8.77
C GLN A 196 7.79 5.00 -10.19
N PRO A 197 8.74 5.89 -10.49
CA PRO A 197 8.86 6.46 -11.84
C PRO A 197 9.30 5.44 -12.89
N LEU A 198 10.22 4.52 -12.55
CA LEU A 198 10.87 3.61 -13.48
C LEU A 198 10.30 2.19 -13.41
N ALA A 199 10.59 1.41 -14.45
CA ALA A 199 10.24 -0.01 -14.51
C ALA A 199 10.74 -0.79 -13.28
N VAL A 200 10.00 -1.84 -12.91
CA VAL A 200 10.21 -2.61 -11.67
C VAL A 200 11.60 -3.22 -11.57
N ASP A 201 12.13 -3.71 -12.68
CA ASP A 201 13.41 -4.41 -12.71
C ASP A 201 14.61 -3.47 -12.95
N ASP A 202 14.36 -2.16 -13.08
CA ASP A 202 15.38 -1.18 -13.43
C ASP A 202 16.06 -0.57 -12.20
N VAL A 203 16.68 -1.41 -11.35
CA VAL A 203 17.39 -0.98 -10.14
C VAL A 203 18.53 -0.01 -10.49
N ASP A 204 19.33 -0.31 -11.52
CA ASP A 204 20.44 0.55 -11.98
C ASP A 204 19.91 1.91 -12.48
N GLY A 205 18.70 1.93 -13.02
CA GLY A 205 18.04 3.16 -13.45
C GLY A 205 17.75 4.12 -12.31
N TYR A 206 17.46 3.63 -11.10
CA TYR A 206 17.27 4.50 -9.93
C TYR A 206 18.57 5.18 -9.50
N PHE A 207 19.72 4.48 -9.52
CA PHE A 207 21.02 5.08 -9.25
C PHE A 207 21.34 6.15 -10.29
N TRP A 208 21.18 5.80 -11.58
CA TRP A 208 21.39 6.72 -12.69
C TRP A 208 20.46 7.96 -12.58
N LEU A 209 19.18 7.76 -12.34
CA LEU A 209 18.21 8.85 -12.23
C LEU A 209 18.57 9.81 -11.08
N LYS A 210 18.99 9.27 -9.93
CA LYS A 210 19.40 10.08 -8.79
C LYS A 210 20.61 10.94 -9.11
N ASP A 211 21.59 10.39 -9.81
CA ASP A 211 22.80 11.14 -10.21
C ASP A 211 22.45 12.23 -11.22
N GLU A 212 21.59 11.96 -12.20
CA GLU A 212 21.14 12.95 -13.19
C GLU A 212 20.33 14.09 -12.56
N LEU A 213 19.39 13.77 -11.65
CA LEU A 213 18.61 14.79 -10.94
C LEU A 213 19.52 15.66 -10.06
N ARG A 214 20.49 15.06 -9.37
CA ARG A 214 21.48 15.79 -8.57
C ARG A 214 22.33 16.73 -9.45
N ALA A 215 22.76 16.28 -10.63
CA ALA A 215 23.53 17.09 -11.58
C ALA A 215 22.73 18.32 -12.04
N GLN A 216 21.40 18.18 -12.18
CA GLN A 216 20.47 19.26 -12.52
C GLN A 216 20.03 20.10 -11.31
N ARG A 217 20.46 19.78 -10.09
CA ARG A 217 20.05 20.40 -8.83
C ARG A 217 18.54 20.29 -8.57
N ILE A 218 17.95 19.19 -8.99
CA ILE A 218 16.55 18.86 -8.71
C ILE A 218 16.49 18.07 -7.40
N ASP A 219 15.85 18.65 -6.40
CA ASP A 219 15.70 18.04 -5.06
C ASP A 219 14.23 17.63 -4.84
N ILE A 220 13.81 16.57 -5.52
CA ILE A 220 12.52 15.94 -5.30
C ILE A 220 12.72 14.50 -4.85
N PRO A 221 12.11 14.06 -3.74
CA PRO A 221 12.28 12.70 -3.25
C PRO A 221 11.68 11.66 -4.20
N ILE A 222 12.41 10.57 -4.40
CA ILE A 222 11.98 9.42 -5.20
C ILE A 222 11.70 8.24 -4.28
N PHE A 223 10.51 7.66 -4.42
CA PHE A 223 10.06 6.50 -3.65
C PHE A 223 9.93 5.28 -4.57
N ALA A 224 10.33 4.09 -4.08
CA ALA A 224 10.11 2.83 -4.77
C ALA A 224 8.92 2.08 -4.15
N ASP A 225 7.98 1.63 -5.00
CA ASP A 225 6.86 0.77 -4.64
C ASP A 225 7.07 -0.64 -5.20
N GLU A 226 6.75 -0.86 -6.46
CA GLU A 226 6.77 -2.18 -7.10
C GLU A 226 8.17 -2.79 -7.15
N THR A 227 9.21 -1.98 -7.13
CA THR A 227 10.62 -2.42 -7.10
C THR A 227 11.03 -2.93 -5.71
N ALA A 228 10.41 -2.44 -4.62
CA ALA A 228 10.70 -2.83 -3.24
C ALA A 228 9.60 -3.76 -2.69
N LYS A 229 9.76 -5.07 -2.84
CA LYS A 229 8.75 -6.08 -2.42
C LYS A 229 9.04 -6.72 -1.07
N ASN A 230 10.27 -6.60 -0.57
CA ASN A 230 10.73 -7.19 0.69
C ASN A 230 11.93 -6.41 1.25
N SER A 231 12.35 -6.75 2.45
CA SER A 231 13.47 -6.07 3.14
C SER A 231 14.81 -6.16 2.41
N ARG A 232 15.05 -7.21 1.62
CA ARG A 232 16.26 -7.36 0.82
C ARG A 232 16.28 -6.39 -0.36
N ASP A 233 15.12 -6.13 -0.96
CA ASP A 233 15.01 -5.16 -2.05
C ASP A 233 15.25 -3.74 -1.53
N VAL A 234 14.78 -3.41 -0.32
CA VAL A 234 15.07 -2.14 0.36
C VAL A 234 16.59 -1.92 0.47
N ALA A 235 17.31 -2.93 0.92
CA ALA A 235 18.78 -2.85 1.06
C ALA A 235 19.50 -2.65 -0.29
N LYS A 236 19.00 -3.27 -1.39
CA LYS A 236 19.57 -3.08 -2.75
C LYS A 236 19.37 -1.67 -3.30
N LEU A 237 18.30 -1.00 -2.88
CA LEU A 237 17.96 0.36 -3.34
C LEU A 237 18.59 1.45 -2.46
N ALA A 238 19.34 1.07 -1.43
CA ALA A 238 19.99 2.02 -0.52
C ALA A 238 20.95 2.96 -1.28
N GLY A 239 20.75 4.26 -1.11
CA GLY A 239 21.51 5.29 -1.82
C GLY A 239 20.93 5.71 -3.17
N ALA A 240 20.02 4.93 -3.78
CA ALA A 240 19.39 5.26 -5.06
C ALA A 240 18.03 5.97 -4.91
N ILE A 241 17.35 5.75 -3.79
CA ILE A 241 16.02 6.31 -3.51
C ILE A 241 16.00 7.02 -2.16
N ASP A 242 14.98 7.84 -1.94
CA ASP A 242 14.79 8.62 -0.71
C ASP A 242 13.75 7.99 0.22
N GLY A 243 12.95 7.06 -0.30
CA GLY A 243 11.94 6.35 0.48
C GLY A 243 11.40 5.10 -0.19
N VAL A 244 10.70 4.30 0.60
CA VAL A 244 10.01 3.08 0.14
C VAL A 244 8.54 3.12 0.48
N VAL A 245 7.74 2.50 -0.38
CA VAL A 245 6.34 2.21 -0.14
C VAL A 245 6.22 0.80 0.38
N VAL A 246 5.63 0.63 1.54
CA VAL A 246 5.37 -0.67 2.17
C VAL A 246 3.88 -0.99 2.04
N LYS A 247 3.56 -2.19 1.57
CA LYS A 247 2.19 -2.73 1.49
C LYS A 247 2.21 -4.16 1.99
N THR A 248 1.35 -4.51 2.93
CA THR A 248 1.28 -5.87 3.52
C THR A 248 1.10 -6.92 2.43
N MET A 249 0.17 -6.70 1.50
CA MET A 249 -0.09 -7.60 0.37
C MET A 249 1.18 -7.88 -0.45
N LYS A 250 1.95 -6.84 -0.79
CA LYS A 250 3.16 -6.95 -1.60
C LYS A 250 4.31 -7.63 -0.85
N SER A 251 4.42 -7.40 0.44
CA SER A 251 5.47 -7.91 1.32
C SER A 251 5.14 -9.26 1.99
N GLU A 252 4.04 -9.90 1.59
CA GLU A 252 3.63 -11.19 2.15
C GLU A 252 3.23 -11.14 3.65
N GLY A 253 2.80 -9.97 4.13
CA GLY A 253 2.20 -9.78 5.44
C GLY A 253 2.89 -8.76 6.34
N ILE A 254 2.37 -8.65 7.56
CA ILE A 254 2.82 -7.74 8.62
C ILE A 254 4.27 -8.01 9.02
N ARG A 255 4.65 -9.28 9.11
CA ARG A 255 5.99 -9.70 9.54
C ARG A 255 7.09 -9.16 8.63
N GLU A 256 6.93 -9.28 7.32
CA GLU A 256 7.91 -8.78 6.35
C GLU A 256 7.79 -7.25 6.18
N ALA A 257 6.57 -6.69 6.28
CA ALA A 257 6.38 -5.25 6.30
C ALA A 257 7.17 -4.58 7.43
N LEU A 258 7.18 -5.16 8.64
CA LEU A 258 8.01 -4.69 9.76
C LEU A 258 9.50 -4.76 9.43
N ARG A 259 9.97 -5.86 8.79
CA ARG A 259 11.38 -5.98 8.36
C ARG A 259 11.74 -4.92 7.33
N MET A 260 10.85 -4.63 6.36
CA MET A 260 11.04 -3.55 5.39
C MET A 260 11.15 -2.19 6.07
N ILE A 261 10.26 -1.89 7.02
CA ILE A 261 10.28 -0.64 7.78
C ILE A 261 11.61 -0.47 8.52
N HIS A 262 12.06 -1.51 9.22
CA HIS A 262 13.33 -1.45 9.96
C HIS A 262 14.55 -1.37 9.02
N ALA A 263 14.55 -2.08 7.90
CA ALA A 263 15.59 -1.97 6.89
C ALA A 263 15.64 -0.56 6.28
N ALA A 264 14.50 0.04 5.94
CA ALA A 264 14.43 1.40 5.43
C ALA A 264 14.99 2.42 6.44
N ARG A 265 14.62 2.30 7.72
CA ARG A 265 15.15 3.17 8.79
C ARG A 265 16.66 3.01 8.96
N ALA A 266 17.20 1.79 8.86
CA ALA A 266 18.63 1.54 8.94
C ALA A 266 19.44 2.17 7.80
N HIS A 267 18.79 2.53 6.70
CA HIS A 267 19.36 3.21 5.53
C HIS A 267 18.89 4.67 5.39
N ASP A 268 18.37 5.29 6.46
CA ASP A 268 17.87 6.68 6.49
C ASP A 268 16.80 7.01 5.43
N MET A 269 16.06 5.99 4.97
CA MET A 269 14.97 6.16 4.02
C MET A 269 13.67 6.57 4.73
N ARG A 270 12.87 7.38 4.06
CA ARG A 270 11.48 7.65 4.43
C ARG A 270 10.59 6.46 4.06
N ILE A 271 9.47 6.34 4.78
CA ILE A 271 8.57 5.20 4.64
C ILE A 271 7.15 5.70 4.43
N MET A 272 6.52 5.26 3.34
CA MET A 272 5.07 5.37 3.16
C MET A 272 4.43 4.00 3.35
N LEU A 273 3.47 3.90 4.27
CA LEU A 273 2.61 2.73 4.37
C LEU A 273 1.41 2.93 3.44
N SER A 274 1.19 1.99 2.54
CA SER A 274 0.13 2.04 1.56
C SER A 274 -0.68 0.73 1.53
N CYS A 275 -1.76 0.72 0.78
CA CYS A 275 -2.61 -0.45 0.56
C CYS A 275 -2.85 -0.69 -0.94
N MET A 276 -3.51 -1.77 -1.27
CA MET A 276 -4.22 -1.95 -2.51
C MET A 276 -5.67 -1.44 -2.34
N VAL A 277 -6.55 -1.69 -3.30
CA VAL A 277 -7.98 -1.51 -3.04
C VAL A 277 -8.44 -2.70 -2.20
N GLU A 278 -8.51 -2.47 -0.90
CA GLU A 278 -8.83 -3.45 0.13
C GLU A 278 -9.99 -2.96 0.99
N SER A 279 -10.67 -3.89 1.66
CA SER A 279 -11.68 -3.58 2.67
C SER A 279 -11.04 -3.08 3.97
N SER A 280 -11.88 -2.77 4.93
CA SER A 280 -11.42 -2.44 6.29
C SER A 280 -10.58 -3.54 6.93
N VAL A 281 -10.61 -4.80 6.47
CA VAL A 281 -9.77 -5.88 7.01
C VAL A 281 -8.30 -5.62 6.68
N GLY A 282 -7.92 -5.61 5.40
CA GLY A 282 -6.52 -5.44 4.98
C GLY A 282 -5.97 -4.07 5.39
N VAL A 283 -6.78 -3.00 5.19
CA VAL A 283 -6.34 -1.65 5.52
C VAL A 283 -6.14 -1.45 7.03
N THR A 284 -7.02 -2.02 7.89
CA THR A 284 -6.82 -1.90 9.34
C THR A 284 -5.61 -2.71 9.79
N ALA A 285 -5.39 -3.92 9.24
CA ALA A 285 -4.21 -4.71 9.54
C ALA A 285 -2.92 -3.92 9.24
N ALA A 286 -2.84 -3.29 8.07
CA ALA A 286 -1.73 -2.40 7.72
C ALA A 286 -1.64 -1.18 8.65
N ALA A 287 -2.75 -0.52 8.95
CA ALA A 287 -2.79 0.73 9.72
C ALA A 287 -2.19 0.61 11.14
N HIS A 288 -2.16 -0.61 11.72
CA HIS A 288 -1.46 -0.85 12.99
C HIS A 288 0.05 -0.59 12.93
N LEU A 289 0.66 -0.61 11.73
CA LEU A 289 2.08 -0.29 11.51
C LEU A 289 2.31 1.20 11.20
N ALA A 290 1.27 1.96 10.88
CA ALA A 290 1.39 3.35 10.45
C ALA A 290 2.13 4.28 11.44
N PRO A 291 2.10 4.08 12.76
CA PRO A 291 2.89 4.89 13.69
C PRO A 291 4.42 4.79 13.49
N LEU A 292 4.92 3.80 12.74
CA LEU A 292 6.33 3.64 12.39
C LEU A 292 6.73 4.40 11.11
N CYS A 293 5.75 4.92 10.36
CA CYS A 293 5.93 5.45 9.02
C CYS A 293 5.86 6.98 8.99
N ASP A 294 6.42 7.59 7.93
CA ASP A 294 6.41 9.04 7.74
C ASP A 294 5.17 9.50 6.98
N TYR A 295 4.64 8.64 6.13
CA TYR A 295 3.50 8.89 5.26
C TYR A 295 2.52 7.71 5.30
N ALA A 296 1.25 8.00 5.05
CA ALA A 296 0.20 7.00 4.86
C ALA A 296 -0.57 7.25 3.56
N ASP A 297 -0.99 6.15 2.94
CA ASP A 297 -1.82 6.07 1.75
C ASP A 297 -2.74 4.86 1.92
N LEU A 298 -3.68 4.99 2.86
CA LEU A 298 -4.53 3.92 3.39
C LEU A 298 -6.01 4.27 3.18
N ASP A 299 -6.38 4.60 1.95
CA ASP A 299 -7.70 5.08 1.57
C ASP A 299 -8.63 3.98 0.98
N GLY A 300 -8.20 2.72 0.97
CA GLY A 300 -8.98 1.61 0.39
C GLY A 300 -10.46 1.60 0.77
N PRO A 301 -10.85 1.66 2.07
CA PRO A 301 -12.24 1.71 2.49
C PRO A 301 -13.02 2.93 2.00
N LEU A 302 -12.35 4.04 1.73
CA LEU A 302 -12.99 5.26 1.19
C LEU A 302 -13.35 5.11 -0.29
N LEU A 303 -12.69 4.20 -1.01
CA LEU A 303 -12.88 3.96 -2.43
C LEU A 303 -14.00 2.97 -2.75
N ILE A 304 -14.49 2.20 -1.77
CA ILE A 304 -15.47 1.14 -1.96
C ILE A 304 -16.86 1.49 -1.39
N LYS A 305 -17.91 0.83 -1.92
CA LYS A 305 -19.32 1.04 -1.52
C LYS A 305 -19.83 0.02 -0.50
N ASN A 306 -19.26 -1.17 -0.50
CA ASN A 306 -19.77 -2.36 0.17
C ASN A 306 -18.70 -3.05 1.01
N ASP A 307 -18.12 -2.30 1.94
CA ASP A 307 -17.16 -2.86 2.87
C ASP A 307 -17.84 -3.90 3.77
N PRO A 308 -17.34 -5.16 3.83
CA PRO A 308 -17.96 -6.19 4.66
C PRO A 308 -17.63 -6.05 6.15
N TYR A 309 -16.70 -5.15 6.51
CA TYR A 309 -16.26 -4.94 7.89
C TYR A 309 -16.20 -3.46 8.25
N ARG A 310 -16.26 -3.17 9.54
CA ARG A 310 -15.85 -1.91 10.14
C ARG A 310 -14.46 -2.09 10.74
N GLY A 311 -13.58 -1.14 10.52
CA GLY A 311 -12.21 -1.14 11.07
C GLY A 311 -11.72 0.28 11.30
N VAL A 312 -10.59 0.65 10.69
CA VAL A 312 -10.07 2.01 10.71
C VAL A 312 -11.14 3.02 10.30
N THR A 313 -11.26 4.11 11.06
CA THR A 313 -12.20 5.20 10.76
C THR A 313 -11.45 6.48 10.39
N TYR A 314 -12.15 7.39 9.69
CA TYR A 314 -11.55 8.59 9.12
C TYR A 314 -12.29 9.85 9.56
N ASP A 315 -11.51 10.88 9.90
CA ASP A 315 -11.98 12.26 10.00
C ASP A 315 -11.10 13.12 9.07
N GLY A 316 -11.61 13.36 7.86
CA GLY A 316 -10.80 13.86 6.75
C GLY A 316 -9.63 12.90 6.46
N ALA A 317 -8.39 13.41 6.54
CA ALA A 317 -7.17 12.61 6.36
C ALA A 317 -6.69 11.90 7.63
N LYS A 318 -7.28 12.18 8.78
CA LYS A 318 -6.88 11.59 10.05
C LYS A 318 -7.52 10.22 10.22
N MET A 319 -6.69 9.24 10.56
CA MET A 319 -7.11 7.86 10.79
C MET A 319 -7.16 7.53 12.27
N PHE A 320 -8.12 6.68 12.66
CA PHE A 320 -8.27 6.16 14.01
C PHE A 320 -8.37 4.64 13.95
N LEU A 321 -7.47 3.98 14.68
CA LEU A 321 -7.53 2.53 14.84
C LEU A 321 -8.64 2.14 15.84
N PRO A 322 -9.29 0.98 15.63
CA PRO A 322 -10.18 0.43 16.64
C PRO A 322 -9.40 -0.02 17.88
N ASP A 323 -10.06 0.04 19.04
CA ASP A 323 -9.48 -0.40 20.34
C ASP A 323 -9.67 -1.90 20.59
N GLY A 324 -10.33 -2.64 19.69
CA GLY A 324 -10.57 -4.07 19.79
C GLY A 324 -9.29 -4.91 19.74
N ALA A 325 -9.35 -6.10 20.31
CA ALA A 325 -8.23 -7.06 20.27
C ALA A 325 -7.94 -7.52 18.83
N GLY A 326 -6.69 -7.85 18.55
CA GLY A 326 -6.23 -8.19 17.20
C GLY A 326 -6.13 -6.95 16.32
N ILE A 327 -6.62 -7.06 15.08
CA ILE A 327 -6.78 -5.89 14.20
C ILE A 327 -8.04 -5.06 14.56
N GLY A 328 -8.92 -5.60 15.42
CA GLY A 328 -10.06 -4.88 15.96
C GLY A 328 -11.22 -4.64 14.97
N VAL A 329 -11.27 -5.36 13.86
CA VAL A 329 -12.37 -5.23 12.89
C VAL A 329 -13.62 -5.99 13.32
N GLU A 330 -14.77 -5.48 12.92
CA GLU A 330 -16.08 -6.07 13.19
C GLU A 330 -16.81 -6.33 11.88
N ARG A 331 -17.35 -7.54 11.71
CA ARG A 331 -18.17 -7.88 10.53
C ARG A 331 -19.51 -7.14 10.59
N ILE A 332 -19.95 -6.60 9.44
CA ILE A 332 -21.22 -5.85 9.31
C ILE A 332 -22.36 -6.82 8.96
#